data_a21f9303d52c57439a82158c52e87d89
#
_entry.id   a21f9303d52c57439a82158c52e87d89
#
_cell.length_a   1.000
_cell.length_b   1.000
_cell.length_c   1.000
_cell.angle_alpha   90.00
_cell.angle_beta   90.00
_cell.angle_gamma   90.00
#
_symmetry.space_group_name_H-M   'P 1'
#
loop_
_entity.id
_entity.type
_entity.pdbx_description
1 polymer ?
#
loop_
_entity_poly.entity_id
_entity_poly.type
_entity_poly.pdbx_seq_one_letter_code
_entity_poly.pdbx_strand_id
1 'polypeptide(L)' 'MQVTRYQAKAALLDAGLLDQCEAIVAASDDPQLKIAWQEAGFIRRSAFVDYVGAQLDLTPEQLDDLFIAAAKIK' A
#
# COMPACT_ATOMS: atom_id res chain seq x y z
N MET A 1 3.08 5.54 -11.40
CA MET A 1 4.15 5.61 -10.39
C MET A 1 4.29 4.25 -9.70
N GLN A 2 5.50 3.84 -9.48
CA GLN A 2 5.79 2.55 -8.85
C GLN A 2 6.87 2.74 -7.79
N VAL A 3 6.69 2.06 -6.66
CA VAL A 3 7.68 2.04 -5.58
C VAL A 3 7.94 0.60 -5.17
N THR A 4 9.06 0.36 -4.51
CA THR A 4 9.39 -0.97 -4.02
C THR A 4 8.52 -1.32 -2.82
N ARG A 5 8.45 -2.61 -2.51
CA ARG A 5 7.76 -3.10 -1.33
C ARG A 5 8.28 -2.43 -0.06
N TYR A 6 9.60 -2.33 0.06
CA TYR A 6 10.22 -1.66 1.22
C TYR A 6 9.80 -0.20 1.30
N GLN A 7 9.87 0.54 0.19
CA GLN A 7 9.50 1.95 0.18
C GLN A 7 8.04 2.15 0.58
N ALA A 8 7.15 1.33 0.03
CA ALA A 8 5.73 1.44 0.35
C ALA A 8 5.45 1.18 1.82
N LYS A 9 6.02 0.11 2.36
CA LYS A 9 5.78 -0.26 3.76
C LYS A 9 6.40 0.76 4.72
N ALA A 10 7.56 1.29 4.40
CA ALA A 10 8.19 2.31 5.23
C ALA A 10 7.36 3.60 5.25
N ALA A 11 6.80 4.00 4.10
CA ALA A 11 5.93 5.18 4.04
C ALA A 11 4.64 4.95 4.85
N LEU A 12 4.07 3.76 4.78
CA LEU A 12 2.88 3.42 5.57
C LEU A 12 3.18 3.44 7.07
N LEU A 13 4.35 2.97 7.46
CA LEU A 13 4.77 3.00 8.86
C LEU A 13 4.88 4.45 9.34
N ASP A 14 5.50 5.32 8.56
CA ASP A 14 5.64 6.73 8.91
C ASP A 14 4.28 7.43 9.01
N ALA A 15 3.33 7.02 8.19
CA ALA A 15 1.97 7.59 8.21
C ALA A 15 1.08 6.98 9.31
N GLY A 16 1.56 5.95 10.00
CA GLY A 16 0.77 5.25 11.02
C GLY A 16 -0.29 4.32 10.45
N LEU A 17 -0.12 3.89 9.20
CA LEU A 17 -1.13 3.07 8.49
C LEU A 17 -0.69 1.63 8.26
N LEU A 18 0.57 1.29 8.59
CA LEU A 18 1.10 -0.03 8.25
C LEU A 18 0.32 -1.15 8.93
N ASP A 19 0.03 -1.02 10.21
CA ASP A 19 -0.71 -2.04 10.97
C ASP A 19 -2.11 -2.25 10.40
N GLN A 20 -2.78 -1.17 10.00
CA GLN A 20 -4.10 -1.26 9.38
C GLN A 20 -4.04 -1.99 8.05
N CYS A 21 -3.02 -1.70 7.25
CA CYS A 21 -2.82 -2.39 5.97
C CYS A 21 -2.60 -3.88 6.17
N GLU A 22 -1.77 -4.25 7.13
CA GLU A 22 -1.51 -5.66 7.43
C GLU A 22 -2.76 -6.37 7.90
N ALA A 23 -3.58 -5.71 8.71
CA ALA A 23 -4.84 -6.27 9.18
C ALA A 23 -5.82 -6.49 8.02
N ILE A 24 -5.90 -5.55 7.09
CA ILE A 24 -6.76 -5.66 5.91
C ILE A 24 -6.34 -6.87 5.06
N VAL A 25 -5.05 -6.99 4.81
CA VAL A 25 -4.52 -8.11 4.01
C VAL A 25 -4.74 -9.44 4.71
N ALA A 26 -4.49 -9.49 6.02
CA ALA A 26 -4.66 -10.72 6.79
C ALA A 26 -6.12 -11.18 6.85
N ALA A 27 -7.05 -10.23 6.84
CA ALA A 27 -8.48 -10.54 6.88
C ALA A 27 -9.05 -10.90 5.51
N SER A 28 -8.29 -10.69 4.44
CA SER A 28 -8.75 -11.01 3.08
C SER A 28 -8.77 -12.49 2.84
N ASP A 29 -9.80 -12.96 2.13
CA ASP A 29 -9.89 -14.34 1.66
C ASP A 29 -9.20 -14.55 0.32
N ASP A 30 -8.66 -13.49 -0.29
CA ASP A 30 -8.02 -13.55 -1.59
C ASP A 30 -6.53 -13.85 -1.44
N PRO A 31 -6.07 -15.05 -1.81
CA PRO A 31 -4.65 -15.38 -1.70
C PRO A 31 -3.76 -14.53 -2.60
N GLN A 32 -4.28 -14.04 -3.72
CA GLN A 32 -3.50 -13.17 -4.61
C GLN A 32 -3.19 -11.83 -3.95
N LEU A 33 -4.11 -11.31 -3.15
CA LEU A 33 -3.89 -10.09 -2.39
C LEU A 33 -2.73 -10.25 -1.41
N LYS A 34 -2.68 -11.38 -0.73
CA LYS A 34 -1.60 -11.66 0.23
C LYS A 34 -0.25 -11.79 -0.46
N ILE A 35 -0.22 -12.44 -1.63
CA ILE A 35 0.99 -12.55 -2.42
C ILE A 35 1.46 -11.17 -2.89
N ALA A 36 0.54 -10.35 -3.38
CA ALA A 36 0.86 -9.00 -3.83
C ALA A 36 1.46 -8.16 -2.70
N TRP A 37 0.91 -8.29 -1.50
CA TRP A 37 1.42 -7.56 -0.33
C TRP A 37 2.86 -7.96 0.00
N GLN A 38 3.20 -9.24 -0.14
CA GLN A 38 4.51 -9.76 0.26
C GLN A 38 5.57 -9.68 -0.82
N GLU A 39 5.19 -9.84 -2.08
CA GLU A 39 6.15 -10.09 -3.15
C GLU A 39 6.22 -9.00 -4.21
N ALA A 40 5.12 -8.32 -4.47
CA ALA A 40 5.06 -7.37 -5.58
C ALA A 40 5.55 -5.99 -5.17
N GLY A 41 6.11 -5.25 -6.15
CA GLY A 41 6.28 -3.83 -6.01
C GLY A 41 4.90 -3.15 -6.05
N PHE A 42 4.82 -1.94 -5.52
CA PHE A 42 3.54 -1.25 -5.42
C PHE A 42 3.39 -0.26 -6.56
N ILE A 43 2.33 -0.45 -7.34
CA ILE A 43 2.01 0.41 -8.48
C ILE A 43 0.77 1.23 -8.11
N ARG A 44 0.88 2.56 -8.24
CA ARG A 44 -0.16 3.50 -7.80
C ARG A 44 -1.54 3.19 -8.39
N ARG A 45 -1.60 2.76 -9.63
CA ARG A 45 -2.87 2.51 -10.32
C ARG A 45 -3.22 1.04 -10.43
N SER A 46 -2.67 0.22 -9.55
CA SER A 46 -3.03 -1.19 -9.53
C SER A 46 -4.33 -1.42 -8.76
N ALA A 47 -5.01 -2.50 -9.09
CA ALA A 47 -6.23 -2.89 -8.37
C ALA A 47 -5.94 -3.15 -6.88
N PHE A 48 -4.76 -3.69 -6.59
CA PHE A 48 -4.35 -3.93 -5.20
C PHE A 48 -4.28 -2.65 -4.39
N VAL A 49 -3.62 -1.62 -4.92
CA VAL A 49 -3.50 -0.33 -4.22
C VAL A 49 -4.87 0.33 -4.07
N ASP A 50 -5.69 0.30 -5.11
CA ASP A 50 -7.03 0.87 -5.06
C ASP A 50 -7.89 0.18 -4.01
N TYR A 51 -7.80 -1.15 -3.91
CA TYR A 51 -8.55 -1.91 -2.92
C TYR A 51 -8.14 -1.51 -1.49
N VAL A 52 -6.84 -1.51 -1.21
CA VAL A 52 -6.35 -1.18 0.13
C VAL A 52 -6.67 0.27 0.47
N GLY A 53 -6.51 1.18 -0.49
CA GLY A 53 -6.84 2.58 -0.29
C GLY A 53 -8.31 2.78 0.07
N ALA A 54 -9.21 2.06 -0.61
CA ALA A 54 -10.64 2.13 -0.31
C ALA A 54 -10.95 1.62 1.09
N GLN A 55 -10.29 0.55 1.52
CA GLN A 55 -10.49 0.00 2.87
C GLN A 55 -10.02 0.95 3.95
N LEU A 56 -9.03 1.80 3.66
CA LEU A 56 -8.51 2.80 4.59
C LEU A 56 -9.21 4.15 4.48
N ASP A 57 -10.21 4.27 3.59
CA ASP A 57 -10.90 5.53 3.30
C ASP A 57 -9.94 6.63 2.81
N LEU A 58 -8.92 6.24 2.06
CA LEU A 58 -7.98 7.20 1.51
C LEU A 58 -8.51 7.77 0.20
N THR A 59 -8.37 9.09 0.04
CA THR A 59 -8.68 9.74 -1.23
C THR A 59 -7.57 9.46 -2.24
N PRO A 60 -7.84 9.62 -3.55
CA PRO A 60 -6.77 9.50 -4.54
C PRO A 60 -5.59 10.44 -4.27
N GLU A 61 -5.86 11.63 -3.76
CA GLU A 61 -4.81 12.58 -3.40
C GLU A 61 -3.93 12.06 -2.26
N GLN A 62 -4.55 11.46 -1.26
CA GLN A 62 -3.81 10.86 -0.14
C GLN A 62 -2.95 9.69 -0.61
N LEU A 63 -3.46 8.88 -1.54
CA LEU A 63 -2.67 7.80 -2.12
C LEU A 63 -1.48 8.35 -2.91
N ASP A 64 -1.70 9.40 -3.68
CA ASP A 64 -0.61 10.05 -4.42
C ASP A 64 0.48 10.56 -3.46
N ASP A 65 0.06 11.19 -2.36
CA ASP A 65 1.00 11.70 -1.35
C ASP A 65 1.83 10.58 -0.73
N LEU A 66 1.20 9.44 -0.44
CA LEU A 66 1.92 8.29 0.10
C LEU A 66 2.96 7.75 -0.90
N PHE A 67 2.60 7.69 -2.18
CA PHE A 67 3.54 7.25 -3.20
C PHE A 67 4.69 8.21 -3.39
N ILE A 68 4.41 9.52 -3.33
CA ILE A 68 5.47 10.54 -3.40
C ILE A 68 6.42 10.39 -2.21
N ALA A 69 5.88 10.22 -1.01
CA ALA A 69 6.70 10.02 0.18
C ALA A 69 7.51 8.73 0.08
N ALA A 70 6.90 7.65 -0.41
CA ALA A 70 7.58 6.37 -0.57
C ALA A 70 8.75 6.48 -1.55
N ALA A 71 8.57 7.20 -2.64
CA ALA A 71 9.61 7.34 -3.65
C ALA A 71 10.85 8.07 -3.13
N LYS A 72 10.73 8.82 -2.04
CA LYS A 72 11.85 9.53 -1.42
C LYS A 72 12.63 8.63 -0.46
N ILE A 73 12.12 7.49 -0.10
CA ILE A 73 12.78 6.54 0.80
C ILE A 73 13.81 5.75 -0.01
N LYS A 74 15.00 5.62 0.51
CA LYS A 74 16.10 4.94 -0.17
C LYS A 74 16.27 3.51 0.30
#